data_9390b0671353868222aabfc514c6fd8b
#
_entry.id   9390b0671353868222aabfc514c6fd8b
#
_cell.length_a   1.000
_cell.length_b   1.000
_cell.length_c   1.000
_cell.angle_alpha   90.00
_cell.angle_beta   90.00
_cell.angle_gamma   90.00
#
_symmetry.space_group_name_H-M   'P 1'
#
loop_
_entity.id
_entity.type
_entity.pdbx_description
1 polymer ?
#
loop_
_entity_poly.entity_id
_entity_poly.type
_entity_poly.pdbx_seq_one_letter_code
_entity_poly.pdbx_strand_id
1 'polypeptide(L)'
;MAAKQPQPSSLPESDYAWHGHSPQHALELLQTAHAGLSRQEAQRRFEQYGANRLQPPQQKNAILRFLQQFHNVLIYILLAAAVMTAFLAHWVDSAVIIGVVLINALIGFIQEGKAEKALNAIRHMLSLNAVVLRESVPQSIAAEQLVPGDIVLLQSGDKVPADIRLKKKKNVR
;
A
#
# COMPACT_ATOMS: atom_id res chain seq x y z
N MET A 1 -19.86 2.27 14.46
CA MET A 1 -19.23 1.02 14.89
C MET A 1 -18.66 0.35 13.66
N ALA A 2 -17.37 0.50 13.40
CA ALA A 2 -16.70 -0.14 12.28
C ALA A 2 -16.34 -1.56 12.74
N ALA A 3 -16.87 -2.57 12.07
CA ALA A 3 -16.55 -3.96 12.31
C ALA A 3 -15.05 -4.18 12.05
N LYS A 4 -14.31 -4.54 13.09
CA LYS A 4 -12.92 -4.96 13.04
C LYS A 4 -12.87 -6.23 12.19
N GLN A 5 -12.39 -6.12 10.94
CA GLN A 5 -12.14 -7.29 10.11
C GLN A 5 -11.18 -8.22 10.85
N PRO A 6 -11.41 -9.53 10.87
CA PRO A 6 -10.48 -10.48 11.47
C PRO A 6 -9.15 -10.36 10.74
N GLN A 7 -8.11 -9.99 11.46
CA GLN A 7 -6.75 -10.10 10.93
C GLN A 7 -6.49 -11.58 10.65
N PRO A 8 -5.98 -11.93 9.44
CA PRO A 8 -5.57 -13.30 9.18
C PRO A 8 -4.56 -13.68 10.26
N SER A 9 -4.71 -14.90 10.78
CA SER A 9 -3.80 -15.46 11.77
C SER A 9 -2.38 -15.30 11.26
N SER A 10 -1.66 -14.34 11.83
CA SER A 10 -0.28 -14.07 11.51
C SER A 10 0.53 -15.37 11.66
N LEU A 11 1.27 -15.76 10.63
CA LEU A 11 2.49 -16.52 10.90
C LEU A 11 3.16 -15.81 12.09
N PRO A 12 3.75 -16.52 13.06
CA PRO A 12 4.43 -15.90 14.18
C PRO A 12 5.54 -14.99 13.62
N GLU A 13 5.19 -13.74 13.36
CA GLU A 13 5.97 -12.77 12.61
C GLU A 13 7.16 -12.24 13.41
N SER A 14 7.11 -12.40 14.73
CA SER A 14 8.06 -11.76 15.63
C SER A 14 9.26 -12.62 16.06
N ASP A 15 9.22 -13.95 15.94
CA ASP A 15 10.27 -14.82 16.51
C ASP A 15 11.12 -15.59 15.49
N TYR A 16 10.75 -15.61 14.21
CA TYR A 16 11.53 -16.29 13.20
C TYR A 16 12.46 -15.33 12.46
N ALA A 17 13.70 -15.26 12.90
CA ALA A 17 14.78 -14.63 12.13
C ALA A 17 15.05 -15.45 10.84
N TRP A 18 14.19 -15.33 9.83
CA TRP A 18 14.25 -16.08 8.56
C TRP A 18 15.63 -16.02 7.89
N HIS A 19 16.37 -14.92 8.10
CA HIS A 19 17.73 -14.74 7.61
C HIS A 19 18.75 -15.66 8.30
N GLY A 20 18.47 -16.14 9.51
CA GLY A 20 19.34 -17.05 10.26
C GLY A 20 19.15 -18.53 9.92
N HIS A 21 18.07 -18.90 9.22
CA HIS A 21 17.79 -20.30 8.89
C HIS A 21 18.39 -20.71 7.54
N SER A 22 18.75 -21.98 7.42
CA SER A 22 19.15 -22.54 6.13
C SER A 22 17.94 -22.60 5.18
N PRO A 23 18.16 -22.59 3.85
CA PRO A 23 17.05 -22.70 2.89
C PRO A 23 16.24 -23.98 3.05
N GLN A 24 16.88 -25.09 3.45
CA GLN A 24 16.20 -26.37 3.70
C GLN A 24 15.26 -26.26 4.90
N HIS A 25 15.76 -25.71 5.99
CA HIS A 25 14.96 -25.52 7.20
C HIS A 25 13.76 -24.57 6.98
N ALA A 26 13.94 -23.53 6.15
CA ALA A 26 12.84 -22.65 5.76
C ALA A 26 11.76 -23.40 4.96
N LEU A 27 12.14 -24.33 4.07
CA LEU A 27 11.17 -25.17 3.35
C LEU A 27 10.40 -26.11 4.29
N GLU A 28 11.10 -26.71 5.26
CA GLU A 28 10.48 -27.58 6.28
C GLU A 28 9.47 -26.80 7.14
N LEU A 29 9.85 -25.63 7.66
CA LEU A 29 8.98 -24.77 8.44
C LEU A 29 7.74 -24.33 7.65
N LEU A 30 7.92 -24.03 6.37
CA LEU A 30 6.82 -23.65 5.48
C LEU A 30 6.09 -24.87 4.88
N GLN A 31 6.48 -26.10 5.25
CA GLN A 31 5.89 -27.35 4.73
C GLN A 31 5.79 -27.34 3.20
N THR A 32 6.87 -26.91 2.54
CA THR A 32 6.94 -26.80 1.09
C THR A 32 7.92 -27.83 0.52
N ALA A 33 7.46 -28.63 -0.43
CA ALA A 33 8.31 -29.57 -1.15
C ALA A 33 9.23 -28.84 -2.14
N HIS A 34 10.32 -29.51 -2.55
CA HIS A 34 11.22 -28.97 -3.60
C HIS A 34 10.51 -28.75 -4.95
N ALA A 35 9.43 -29.47 -5.21
CA ALA A 35 8.56 -29.33 -6.37
C ALA A 35 7.63 -28.10 -6.32
N GLY A 36 7.62 -27.39 -5.20
CA GLY A 36 6.68 -26.30 -4.92
C GLY A 36 5.36 -26.81 -4.29
N LEU A 37 4.43 -25.90 -4.08
CA LEU A 37 3.12 -26.20 -3.53
C LEU A 37 2.21 -26.88 -4.59
N SER A 38 1.27 -27.71 -4.13
CA SER A 38 0.18 -28.14 -4.97
C SER A 38 -0.83 -27.00 -5.18
N ARG A 39 -1.65 -27.09 -6.23
CA ARG A 39 -2.71 -26.09 -6.48
C ARG A 39 -3.71 -26.00 -5.33
N GLN A 40 -4.10 -27.16 -4.77
CA GLN A 40 -5.03 -27.21 -3.64
C GLN A 40 -4.43 -26.53 -2.40
N GLU A 41 -3.16 -26.81 -2.08
CA GLU A 41 -2.51 -26.23 -0.93
C GLU A 41 -2.29 -24.71 -1.11
N ALA A 42 -1.93 -24.27 -2.31
CA ALA A 42 -1.81 -22.85 -2.62
C ALA A 42 -3.15 -22.13 -2.47
N GLN A 43 -4.25 -22.74 -2.93
CA GLN A 43 -5.59 -22.17 -2.77
C GLN A 43 -6.00 -22.10 -1.29
N ARG A 44 -5.76 -23.16 -0.52
CA ARG A 44 -6.03 -23.21 0.92
C ARG A 44 -5.27 -22.10 1.65
N ARG A 45 -3.99 -21.92 1.34
CA ARG A 45 -3.16 -20.85 1.92
C ARG A 45 -3.63 -19.47 1.52
N PHE A 46 -4.06 -19.31 0.27
CA PHE A 46 -4.62 -18.04 -0.19
C PHE A 46 -5.89 -17.65 0.59
N GLU A 47 -6.75 -18.62 0.89
CA GLU A 47 -7.94 -18.40 1.72
C GLU A 47 -7.59 -18.10 3.18
N GLN A 48 -6.53 -18.73 3.68
CA GLN A 48 -6.06 -18.56 5.06
C GLN A 48 -5.31 -17.21 5.28
N TYR A 49 -4.40 -16.87 4.38
CA TYR A 49 -3.50 -15.69 4.55
C TYR A 49 -3.97 -14.46 3.77
N GLY A 50 -4.87 -14.65 2.82
CA GLY A 50 -5.34 -13.58 1.95
C GLY A 50 -4.37 -13.22 0.83
N ALA A 51 -4.69 -12.15 0.10
CA ALA A 51 -3.88 -11.69 -1.01
C ALA A 51 -2.59 -10.98 -0.52
N ASN A 52 -1.47 -11.24 -1.20
CA ASN A 52 -0.19 -10.57 -0.98
C ASN A 52 -0.28 -9.11 -1.46
N ARG A 53 -0.84 -8.26 -0.62
CA ARG A 53 -1.02 -6.82 -0.87
C ARG A 53 -0.51 -6.02 0.30
N LEU A 54 0.29 -5.01 0.03
CA LEU A 54 0.52 -3.96 1.02
C LEU A 54 -0.83 -3.27 1.29
N GLN A 55 -1.18 -3.14 2.56
CA GLN A 55 -2.40 -2.42 2.92
C GLN A 55 -2.35 -1.01 2.30
N PRO A 56 -3.34 -0.64 1.49
CA PRO A 56 -3.38 0.72 0.97
C PRO A 56 -3.45 1.69 2.16
N PRO A 57 -2.74 2.82 2.11
CA PRO A 57 -2.84 3.83 3.16
C PRO A 57 -4.32 4.19 3.33
N GLN A 58 -4.77 4.25 4.58
CA GLN A 58 -6.17 4.58 4.88
C GLN A 58 -6.52 5.91 4.22
N GLN A 59 -7.52 5.88 3.36
CA GLN A 59 -8.01 7.10 2.72
C GLN A 59 -8.60 8.00 3.79
N LYS A 60 -8.04 9.21 3.91
CA LYS A 60 -8.57 10.22 4.82
C LYS A 60 -9.99 10.61 4.39
N ASN A 61 -10.88 10.80 5.35
CA ASN A 61 -12.21 11.30 5.08
C ASN A 61 -12.17 12.62 4.28
N ALA A 62 -13.05 12.75 3.30
CA ALA A 62 -13.12 13.93 2.44
C ALA A 62 -13.21 15.25 3.24
N ILE A 63 -13.95 15.24 4.35
CA ILE A 63 -14.08 16.40 5.25
C ILE A 63 -12.73 16.73 5.89
N LEU A 64 -11.99 15.72 6.36
CA LEU A 64 -10.68 15.95 6.98
C LEU A 64 -9.67 16.48 5.95
N ARG A 65 -9.71 15.98 4.71
CA ARG A 65 -8.89 16.50 3.61
C ARG A 65 -9.23 17.96 3.30
N PHE A 66 -10.51 18.30 3.24
CA PHE A 66 -10.93 19.70 3.03
C PHE A 66 -10.44 20.60 4.16
N LEU A 67 -10.59 20.19 5.43
CA LEU A 67 -10.10 20.94 6.58
C LEU A 67 -8.58 21.10 6.59
N GLN A 68 -7.85 20.11 6.08
CA GLN A 68 -6.39 20.20 5.96
C GLN A 68 -5.93 21.29 4.97
N GLN A 69 -6.78 21.71 4.02
CA GLN A 69 -6.47 22.84 3.13
C GLN A 69 -6.30 24.14 3.88
N PHE A 70 -6.95 24.28 5.04
CA PHE A 70 -6.81 25.46 5.89
C PHE A 70 -5.53 25.43 6.75
N HIS A 71 -4.83 24.31 6.79
CA HIS A 71 -3.58 24.17 7.56
C HIS A 71 -2.37 24.65 6.74
N ASN A 72 -2.36 25.95 6.43
CA ASN A 72 -1.32 26.60 5.65
C ASN A 72 -1.02 27.98 6.27
N VAL A 73 0.26 28.31 6.39
CA VAL A 73 0.70 29.58 6.99
C VAL A 73 0.11 30.78 6.25
N LEU A 74 0.02 30.75 4.92
CA LEU A 74 -0.56 31.83 4.14
C LEU A 74 -2.06 32.02 4.48
N ILE A 75 -2.81 30.95 4.63
CA ILE A 75 -4.22 31.00 5.00
C ILE A 75 -4.40 31.56 6.40
N TYR A 76 -3.53 31.21 7.35
CA TYR A 76 -3.58 31.81 8.68
C TYR A 76 -3.33 33.31 8.67
N ILE A 77 -2.40 33.80 7.85
CA ILE A 77 -2.17 35.24 7.67
C ILE A 77 -3.40 35.92 7.06
N LEU A 78 -4.02 35.31 6.03
CA LEU A 78 -5.22 35.84 5.42
C LEU A 78 -6.40 35.86 6.39
N LEU A 79 -6.59 34.82 7.19
CA LEU A 79 -7.63 34.78 8.22
C LEU A 79 -7.39 35.85 9.30
N ALA A 80 -6.15 36.05 9.73
CA ALA A 80 -5.81 37.13 10.66
C ALA A 80 -6.11 38.51 10.06
N ALA A 81 -5.80 38.72 8.78
CA ALA A 81 -6.15 39.96 8.07
C ALA A 81 -7.66 40.16 7.95
N ALA A 82 -8.43 39.09 7.64
CA ALA A 82 -9.88 39.14 7.58
C ALA A 82 -10.50 39.53 8.93
N VAL A 83 -9.99 39.00 10.02
CA VAL A 83 -10.43 39.35 11.38
C VAL A 83 -10.10 40.82 11.67
N MET A 84 -8.89 41.26 11.34
CA MET A 84 -8.48 42.67 11.53
C MET A 84 -9.39 43.66 10.76
N THR A 85 -9.64 43.36 9.47
CA THR A 85 -10.52 44.23 8.64
C THR A 85 -11.95 44.24 9.17
N ALA A 86 -12.46 43.09 9.68
CA ALA A 86 -13.77 43.03 10.32
C ALA A 86 -13.87 43.89 11.59
N PHE A 87 -12.81 43.89 12.43
CA PHE A 87 -12.74 44.76 13.61
C PHE A 87 -12.75 46.23 13.27
N LEU A 88 -12.16 46.60 12.13
CA LEU A 88 -12.19 47.97 11.60
C LEU A 88 -13.50 48.33 10.91
N ALA A 89 -14.54 47.50 11.02
CA ALA A 89 -15.83 47.62 10.38
C ALA A 89 -15.80 47.62 8.83
N HIS A 90 -14.70 47.12 8.23
CA HIS A 90 -14.57 46.92 6.79
C HIS A 90 -15.09 45.54 6.37
N TRP A 91 -16.40 45.37 6.48
CA TRP A 91 -17.07 44.07 6.26
C TRP A 91 -16.89 43.52 4.84
N VAL A 92 -16.88 44.40 3.84
CA VAL A 92 -16.72 44.00 2.43
C VAL A 92 -15.34 43.42 2.20
N ASP A 93 -14.31 44.07 2.71
CA ASP A 93 -12.93 43.61 2.55
C ASP A 93 -12.68 42.25 3.26
N SER A 94 -13.22 42.13 4.46
CA SER A 94 -13.18 40.86 5.21
C SER A 94 -13.92 39.74 4.43
N ALA A 95 -15.11 40.02 3.87
CA ALA A 95 -15.84 39.04 3.09
C ALA A 95 -15.11 38.59 1.82
N VAL A 96 -14.44 39.53 1.14
CA VAL A 96 -13.61 39.22 -0.04
C VAL A 96 -12.44 38.30 0.34
N ILE A 97 -11.72 38.60 1.43
CA ILE A 97 -10.60 37.77 1.89
C ILE A 97 -11.07 36.35 2.23
N ILE A 98 -12.19 36.24 2.96
CA ILE A 98 -12.76 34.92 3.29
C ILE A 98 -13.20 34.18 2.02
N GLY A 99 -13.80 34.87 1.06
CA GLY A 99 -14.17 34.30 -0.24
C GLY A 99 -12.97 33.72 -0.98
N VAL A 100 -11.86 34.45 -1.04
CA VAL A 100 -10.60 33.98 -1.66
C VAL A 100 -10.06 32.75 -0.93
N VAL A 101 -10.06 32.75 0.39
CA VAL A 101 -9.61 31.58 1.19
C VAL A 101 -10.46 30.36 0.90
N LEU A 102 -11.80 30.49 0.82
CA LEU A 102 -12.69 29.38 0.53
C LEU A 102 -12.49 28.83 -0.91
N ILE A 103 -12.32 29.73 -1.88
CA ILE A 103 -12.06 29.34 -3.27
C ILE A 103 -10.73 28.60 -3.36
N ASN A 104 -9.65 29.10 -2.72
CA ASN A 104 -8.37 28.43 -2.69
C ASN A 104 -8.45 27.05 -2.03
N ALA A 105 -9.17 26.92 -0.92
CA ALA A 105 -9.37 25.65 -0.26
C ALA A 105 -10.13 24.65 -1.15
N LEU A 106 -11.13 25.11 -1.89
CA LEU A 106 -11.89 24.28 -2.83
C LEU A 106 -11.02 23.81 -4.00
N ILE A 107 -10.22 24.71 -4.59
CA ILE A 107 -9.30 24.37 -5.67
C ILE A 107 -8.27 23.34 -5.19
N GLY A 108 -7.65 23.56 -4.04
CA GLY A 108 -6.68 22.64 -3.44
C GLY A 108 -7.29 21.26 -3.20
N PHE A 109 -8.49 21.19 -2.66
CA PHE A 109 -9.22 19.94 -2.43
C PHE A 109 -9.46 19.16 -3.74
N ILE A 110 -9.89 19.86 -4.80
CA ILE A 110 -10.12 19.23 -6.12
C ILE A 110 -8.79 18.72 -6.72
N GLN A 111 -7.71 19.52 -6.65
CA GLN A 111 -6.41 19.16 -7.19
C GLN A 111 -5.82 17.94 -6.47
N GLU A 112 -5.88 17.91 -5.13
CA GLU A 112 -5.43 16.77 -4.33
C GLU A 112 -6.20 15.50 -4.68
N GLY A 113 -7.53 15.59 -4.85
CA GLY A 113 -8.36 14.45 -5.26
C GLY A 113 -8.02 13.90 -6.65
N LYS A 114 -7.66 14.76 -7.60
CA LYS A 114 -7.21 14.35 -8.93
C LYS A 114 -5.83 13.68 -8.86
N ALA A 115 -4.90 14.23 -8.08
CA ALA A 115 -3.57 13.67 -7.90
C ALA A 115 -3.63 12.27 -7.27
N GLU A 116 -4.44 12.08 -6.22
CA GLU A 116 -4.63 10.79 -5.57
C GLU A 116 -5.22 9.73 -6.53
N LYS A 117 -6.21 10.09 -7.33
CA LYS A 117 -6.78 9.20 -8.36
C LYS A 117 -5.74 8.81 -9.41
N ALA A 118 -4.94 9.75 -9.89
CA ALA A 118 -3.88 9.47 -10.86
C ALA A 118 -2.81 8.53 -10.27
N LEU A 119 -2.40 8.75 -9.02
CA LEU A 119 -1.44 7.89 -8.33
C LEU A 119 -1.96 6.45 -8.15
N ASN A 120 -3.23 6.31 -7.81
CA ASN A 120 -3.87 5.00 -7.67
C ASN A 120 -3.98 4.27 -9.02
N ALA A 121 -4.29 4.99 -10.11
CA ALA A 121 -4.31 4.41 -11.46
C ALA A 121 -2.94 3.84 -11.85
N ILE A 122 -1.85 4.57 -11.59
CA ILE A 122 -0.48 4.10 -11.85
C ILE A 122 -0.14 2.87 -10.99
N ARG A 123 -0.53 2.84 -9.72
CA ARG A 123 -0.32 1.68 -8.84
C ARG A 123 -1.00 0.43 -9.37
N HIS A 124 -2.21 0.54 -9.90
CA HIS A 124 -2.93 -0.58 -10.52
C HIS A 124 -2.28 -1.07 -11.81
N MET A 125 -1.66 -0.18 -12.60
CA MET A 125 -0.94 -0.56 -13.82
C MET A 125 0.37 -1.32 -13.52
N LEU A 126 0.91 -1.18 -12.32
CA LEU A 126 2.13 -1.85 -11.86
C LEU A 126 1.85 -3.19 -11.19
N SER A 127 0.75 -3.88 -11.51
CA SER A 127 0.52 -5.23 -11.02
C SER A 127 1.69 -6.12 -11.45
N LEU A 128 2.49 -6.53 -10.45
CA LEU A 128 3.65 -7.40 -10.66
C LEU A 128 3.16 -8.82 -10.94
N ASN A 129 3.71 -9.44 -11.97
CA ASN A 129 3.60 -10.88 -12.15
C ASN A 129 4.82 -11.55 -11.52
N ALA A 130 4.60 -12.73 -10.94
CA ALA A 130 5.64 -13.56 -10.40
C ALA A 130 5.63 -14.92 -11.09
N VAL A 131 6.80 -15.46 -11.40
CA VAL A 131 6.92 -16.84 -11.87
C VAL A 131 7.14 -17.73 -10.65
N VAL A 132 6.22 -18.63 -10.39
CA VAL A 132 6.29 -19.57 -9.27
C VAL A 132 6.43 -20.99 -9.77
N LEU A 133 7.11 -21.81 -8.98
CA LEU A 133 7.18 -23.25 -9.20
C LEU A 133 6.09 -23.93 -8.36
N ARG A 134 5.06 -24.48 -9.01
CA ARG A 134 4.02 -25.30 -8.37
C ARG A 134 3.92 -26.63 -9.09
N GLU A 135 3.89 -27.74 -8.36
CA GLU A 135 3.84 -29.10 -8.92
C GLU A 135 4.96 -29.35 -9.95
N SER A 136 6.16 -28.81 -9.69
CA SER A 136 7.32 -28.88 -10.61
C SER A 136 7.16 -28.11 -11.93
N VAL A 137 6.06 -27.37 -12.12
CA VAL A 137 5.77 -26.58 -13.33
C VAL A 137 5.91 -25.10 -13.03
N PRO A 138 6.74 -24.35 -13.78
CA PRO A 138 6.78 -22.90 -13.70
C PRO A 138 5.47 -22.29 -14.19
N GLN A 139 4.86 -21.41 -13.39
CA GLN A 139 3.61 -20.73 -13.71
C GLN A 139 3.74 -19.23 -13.45
N SER A 140 3.25 -18.41 -14.37
CA SER A 140 3.16 -16.97 -14.16
C SER A 140 1.82 -16.65 -13.49
N ILE A 141 1.88 -16.05 -12.32
CA ILE A 141 0.70 -15.64 -11.54
C ILE A 141 0.82 -14.15 -11.18
N ALA A 142 -0.31 -13.51 -10.87
CA ALA A 142 -0.27 -12.18 -10.27
C ALA A 142 0.45 -12.25 -8.91
N ALA A 143 1.33 -11.29 -8.63
CA ALA A 143 2.06 -11.25 -7.36
C ALA A 143 1.15 -11.25 -6.13
N GLU A 144 -0.09 -10.74 -6.29
CA GLU A 144 -1.12 -10.76 -5.26
C GLU A 144 -1.59 -12.17 -4.88
N GLN A 145 -1.38 -13.16 -5.76
CA GLN A 145 -1.75 -14.56 -5.54
C GLN A 145 -0.61 -15.40 -4.93
N LEU A 146 0.51 -14.74 -4.62
CA LEU A 146 1.59 -15.39 -3.88
C LEU A 146 1.12 -15.72 -2.46
N VAL A 147 1.52 -16.90 -2.01
CA VAL A 147 1.24 -17.39 -0.66
C VAL A 147 2.53 -17.81 0.04
N PRO A 148 2.57 -17.78 1.38
CA PRO A 148 3.70 -18.28 2.13
C PRO A 148 4.02 -19.74 1.74
N GLY A 149 5.30 -19.99 1.40
CA GLY A 149 5.75 -21.30 0.92
C GLY A 149 5.84 -21.43 -0.62
N ASP A 150 5.40 -20.44 -1.39
CA ASP A 150 5.64 -20.46 -2.84
C ASP A 150 7.14 -20.36 -3.15
N ILE A 151 7.60 -21.12 -4.13
CA ILE A 151 8.95 -21.03 -4.68
C ILE A 151 8.90 -20.09 -5.88
N VAL A 152 9.50 -18.91 -5.72
CA VAL A 152 9.54 -17.88 -6.76
C VAL A 152 10.82 -18.01 -7.58
N LEU A 153 10.67 -17.95 -8.89
CA LEU A 153 11.79 -17.93 -9.85
C LEU A 153 12.03 -16.48 -10.27
N LEU A 154 13.21 -15.95 -9.94
CA LEU A 154 13.60 -14.59 -10.30
C LEU A 154 14.71 -14.58 -11.34
N GLN A 155 14.64 -13.67 -12.26
CA GLN A 155 15.68 -13.39 -13.24
C GLN A 155 16.30 -12.01 -12.98
N SER A 156 17.44 -11.75 -13.59
CA SER A 156 18.07 -10.42 -13.50
C SER A 156 17.14 -9.36 -14.10
N GLY A 157 16.84 -8.32 -13.34
CA GLY A 157 15.92 -7.25 -13.72
C GLY A 157 14.49 -7.42 -13.19
N ASP A 158 14.13 -8.59 -12.66
CA ASP A 158 12.82 -8.79 -12.04
C ASP A 158 12.71 -8.02 -10.72
N LYS A 159 11.51 -7.49 -10.48
CA LYS A 159 11.17 -6.91 -9.17
C LYS A 159 10.82 -8.04 -8.20
N VAL A 160 11.31 -7.94 -6.99
CA VAL A 160 11.00 -8.88 -5.91
C VAL A 160 9.54 -8.70 -5.50
N PRO A 161 8.66 -9.72 -5.67
CA PRO A 161 7.21 -9.56 -5.50
C PRO A 161 6.72 -9.73 -4.06
N ALA A 162 7.56 -10.21 -3.16
CA ALA A 162 7.26 -10.47 -1.74
C ALA A 162 8.56 -10.57 -0.95
N ASP A 163 8.46 -10.70 0.38
CA ASP A 163 9.61 -11.07 1.20
C ASP A 163 10.00 -12.51 0.90
N ILE A 164 11.23 -12.71 0.43
CA ILE A 164 11.71 -14.01 -0.02
C ILE A 164 13.01 -14.42 0.65
N ARG A 165 13.19 -15.74 0.85
CA ARG A 165 14.44 -16.36 1.26
C ARG A 165 15.12 -16.99 0.06
N LEU A 166 16.37 -16.60 -0.20
CA LEU A 166 17.14 -17.16 -1.31
C LEU A 166 17.42 -18.66 -1.07
N LYS A 167 16.92 -19.51 -1.96
CA LYS A 167 17.09 -20.96 -1.93
C LYS A 167 18.32 -21.41 -2.73
N LYS A 168 18.46 -20.89 -3.95
CA LYS A 168 19.53 -21.26 -4.87
C LYS A 168 19.92 -20.06 -5.71
N LYS A 169 21.21 -19.79 -5.81
CA LYS A 169 21.77 -18.79 -6.73
C LYS A 169 22.33 -19.53 -7.94
N LYS A 170 21.85 -19.19 -9.15
CA LYS A 170 22.53 -19.56 -10.39
C LYS A 170 23.59 -18.49 -10.62
N ASN A 171 24.84 -18.88 -10.92
CA ASN A 171 25.93 -17.94 -11.14
C ASN A 171 25.49 -16.84 -12.12
N VAL A 172 25.39 -15.62 -11.57
CA VAL A 172 25.29 -14.41 -12.36
C VAL A 172 26.74 -13.95 -12.54
N ARG A 173 27.22 -14.00 -13.76
CA ARG A 173 28.46 -13.31 -14.16
C ARG A 173 28.15 -11.83 -14.31
#